data_e9969ec6e1f779c0a7facda9c8287325
#
_entry.id   e9969ec6e1f779c0a7facda9c8287325
#
_cell.length_a   1.000
_cell.length_b   1.000
_cell.length_c   1.000
_cell.angle_alpha   90.00
_cell.angle_beta   90.00
_cell.angle_gamma   90.00
#
_symmetry.space_group_name_H-M   'P 1'
#
loop_
_entity.id
_entity.type
_entity.pdbx_description
1 polymer ?
#
loop_
_entity_poly.entity_id
_entity_poly.type
_entity_poly.pdbx_seq_one_letter_code
_entity_poly.pdbx_strand_id
1 'polypeptide(L)'
;MVLVANELHADAQEPRYTPGTMIGSTDRRMNASRKPGAGPGLLLALLLAAWPARAQTVPPGQRHTFTRSQHLMGSHFTFTVVADNDSAGQRALRAGLGEVHRIDRLMSFWDSTSEVVRVNRMAGVRPVAVSPETFDLINRTLRLSQLSNGAFDITFASADRLYKFDRQAHPTLPDSATVRASVRRIGWQKIRMDAANHTVFLPEKGMRINLAGILQGYGLRRAKQVFDKLGIKGGLLNGSGDVYCWGRQADGSLWRVAIGDPDHPNTIASWIEVTDMAVVTAGNYEQYFTVGGQVYGHIINPHTGYPSVGLRSVTILCPDVELADGLDEVVFVKGPAAGLAFINGLKGVDCTLITDGNQTLASRGMKLNYYHGATAARP
;
A
#
# COMPACT_ATOMS: atom_id res chain seq x y z
N MET A 1 -3.88 8.06 2.10
CA MET A 1 -4.98 7.28 1.46
C MET A 1 -5.15 7.80 0.05
N VAL A 2 -4.80 7.03 -0.94
CA VAL A 2 -5.01 7.39 -2.35
C VAL A 2 -6.40 6.91 -2.74
N LEU A 3 -7.30 7.82 -3.10
CA LEU A 3 -8.65 7.52 -3.58
C LEU A 3 -8.64 7.49 -5.12
N VAL A 4 -9.19 6.45 -5.71
CA VAL A 4 -9.34 6.35 -7.17
C VAL A 4 -10.61 7.13 -7.57
N ALA A 5 -10.47 8.16 -8.37
CA ALA A 5 -11.53 9.12 -8.70
C ALA A 5 -12.71 8.57 -9.53
N ASN A 6 -12.74 7.27 -9.86
CA ASN A 6 -13.84 6.68 -10.66
C ASN A 6 -15.16 6.47 -9.89
N GLU A 7 -15.18 6.64 -8.56
CA GLU A 7 -16.41 6.52 -7.75
C GLU A 7 -17.17 7.85 -7.57
N LEU A 8 -16.67 8.95 -8.12
CA LEU A 8 -17.21 10.29 -7.87
C LEU A 8 -18.26 10.79 -8.89
N HIS A 9 -18.75 9.94 -9.81
CA HIS A 9 -19.75 10.34 -10.81
C HIS A 9 -21.16 9.77 -10.60
N ALA A 10 -21.46 9.19 -9.44
CA ALA A 10 -22.83 8.84 -9.08
C ALA A 10 -23.18 9.55 -7.75
N ASP A 11 -24.11 10.52 -7.86
CA ASP A 11 -24.80 11.23 -6.77
C ASP A 11 -24.00 12.16 -5.87
N ALA A 12 -24.08 13.44 -6.17
CA ALA A 12 -23.88 14.54 -5.24
C ALA A 12 -25.03 14.59 -4.19
N GLN A 13 -25.15 13.57 -3.34
CA GLN A 13 -25.91 13.61 -2.11
C GLN A 13 -25.01 13.14 -0.98
N GLU A 14 -24.87 14.02 0.04
CA GLU A 14 -24.04 13.76 1.22
C GLU A 14 -24.40 12.41 1.89
N PRO A 15 -23.46 11.49 2.13
CA PRO A 15 -23.72 10.33 2.95
C PRO A 15 -23.79 10.74 4.42
N ARG A 16 -24.99 10.75 5.02
CA ARG A 16 -25.15 10.82 6.47
C ARG A 16 -24.64 9.51 7.08
N TYR A 17 -23.55 9.59 7.80
CA TYR A 17 -23.03 8.50 8.61
C TYR A 17 -23.89 8.35 9.87
N THR A 18 -24.57 7.21 10.03
CA THR A 18 -25.19 6.80 11.29
C THR A 18 -24.33 5.73 11.96
N PRO A 19 -23.88 5.93 13.21
CA PRO A 19 -23.13 4.91 13.94
C PRO A 19 -24.05 3.75 14.32
N GLY A 20 -23.73 2.54 13.89
CA GLY A 20 -24.41 1.32 14.26
C GLY A 20 -24.19 0.96 15.72
N THR A 21 -25.27 0.96 16.49
CA THR A 21 -25.34 0.54 17.88
C THR A 21 -25.24 -0.98 17.95
N MET A 22 -24.28 -1.50 18.71
CA MET A 22 -24.26 -2.89 19.13
C MET A 22 -25.41 -3.15 20.10
N ILE A 23 -26.26 -4.13 19.83
CA ILE A 23 -27.22 -4.65 20.79
C ILE A 23 -26.83 -6.09 21.10
N GLY A 24 -26.57 -6.30 22.39
CA GLY A 24 -26.28 -7.58 23.00
C GLY A 24 -27.48 -8.50 23.06
N SER A 25 -27.20 -9.79 23.07
CA SER A 25 -28.10 -10.92 23.27
C SER A 25 -28.76 -10.90 24.64
N THR A 26 -30.07 -11.11 24.70
CA THR A 26 -30.70 -11.85 25.79
C THR A 26 -31.94 -12.60 25.31
N ASP A 27 -31.91 -13.86 25.62
CA ASP A 27 -32.89 -14.91 25.56
C ASP A 27 -34.21 -14.57 26.29
N ARG A 28 -35.38 -14.94 25.76
CA ARG A 28 -36.51 -15.53 26.51
C ARG A 28 -37.68 -15.96 25.64
N ARG A 29 -38.13 -17.11 26.04
CA ARG A 29 -39.14 -18.06 25.52
C ARG A 29 -40.61 -17.58 25.57
N MET A 30 -41.40 -18.31 24.74
CA MET A 30 -42.79 -18.76 24.90
C MET A 30 -43.93 -17.73 24.75
N ASN A 31 -44.96 -17.92 23.96
CA ASN A 31 -46.01 -18.94 24.02
C ASN A 31 -47.08 -18.76 22.92
N ALA A 32 -47.53 -19.85 22.45
CA ALA A 32 -48.74 -20.41 21.87
C ALA A 32 -49.98 -19.56 21.48
N SER A 33 -50.58 -20.05 20.41
CA SER A 33 -51.97 -20.30 20.06
C SER A 33 -52.85 -19.18 19.46
N ARG A 34 -53.27 -19.43 18.23
CA ARG A 34 -54.68 -19.69 17.79
C ARG A 34 -54.83 -19.66 16.27
N LYS A 35 -55.28 -20.77 15.69
CA LYS A 35 -56.07 -20.85 14.45
C LYS A 35 -57.58 -20.81 14.87
N PRO A 36 -58.58 -20.66 13.98
CA PRO A 36 -58.66 -20.87 12.54
C PRO A 36 -59.56 -19.85 11.81
N GLY A 37 -59.65 -19.95 10.48
CA GLY A 37 -60.65 -19.27 9.66
C GLY A 37 -60.48 -19.57 8.16
N ALA A 38 -61.20 -20.60 7.69
CA ALA A 38 -61.23 -20.93 6.27
C ALA A 38 -62.28 -20.08 5.54
N GLY A 39 -61.89 -19.55 4.35
CA GLY A 39 -62.80 -18.99 3.37
C GLY A 39 -62.24 -19.21 1.97
N PRO A 40 -63.03 -19.62 0.98
CA PRO A 40 -62.55 -19.99 -0.36
C PRO A 40 -62.42 -18.77 -1.23
N GLY A 41 -61.25 -18.56 -1.81
CA GLY A 41 -60.99 -17.42 -2.70
C GLY A 41 -60.02 -17.77 -3.81
N LEU A 42 -60.56 -17.90 -4.97
CA LEU A 42 -59.98 -17.69 -6.33
C LEU A 42 -58.51 -18.01 -6.52
N LEU A 43 -58.25 -19.12 -7.20
CA LEU A 43 -57.01 -19.40 -7.91
C LEU A 43 -56.83 -18.43 -9.06
N LEU A 44 -56.04 -17.37 -8.87
CA LEU A 44 -55.54 -16.55 -9.97
C LEU A 44 -54.17 -17.14 -10.35
N ALA A 45 -54.13 -17.92 -11.43
CA ALA A 45 -52.90 -18.41 -12.04
C ALA A 45 -52.14 -17.23 -12.62
N LEU A 46 -51.17 -16.70 -11.86
CA LEU A 46 -50.12 -15.81 -12.36
C LEU A 46 -49.18 -16.61 -13.24
N LEU A 47 -49.37 -16.58 -14.54
CA LEU A 47 -48.37 -16.94 -15.54
C LEU A 47 -47.19 -15.98 -15.37
N LEU A 48 -46.20 -16.38 -14.57
CA LEU A 48 -44.83 -15.81 -14.57
C LEU A 48 -44.25 -16.18 -15.94
N ALA A 49 -44.41 -15.29 -16.91
CA ALA A 49 -43.61 -15.32 -18.11
C ALA A 49 -42.16 -15.14 -17.68
N ALA A 50 -41.42 -16.25 -17.66
CA ALA A 50 -39.96 -16.25 -17.52
C ALA A 50 -39.41 -15.50 -18.74
N TRP A 51 -39.19 -14.20 -18.58
CA TRP A 51 -38.39 -13.44 -19.53
C TRP A 51 -36.99 -14.04 -19.49
N PRO A 52 -36.47 -14.59 -20.61
CA PRO A 52 -35.11 -15.02 -20.63
C PRO A 52 -34.27 -13.76 -20.32
N ALA A 53 -33.51 -13.80 -19.23
CA ALA A 53 -32.47 -12.82 -19.00
C ALA A 53 -31.54 -12.88 -20.22
N ARG A 54 -31.78 -11.98 -21.17
CA ARG A 54 -30.88 -11.78 -22.30
C ARG A 54 -29.56 -11.37 -21.66
N ALA A 55 -28.60 -12.28 -21.63
CA ALA A 55 -27.22 -11.91 -21.45
C ALA A 55 -26.96 -10.80 -22.47
N GLN A 56 -26.74 -9.57 -22.01
CA GLN A 56 -26.37 -8.46 -22.87
C GLN A 56 -25.04 -8.87 -23.51
N THR A 57 -25.10 -9.33 -24.75
CA THR A 57 -23.91 -9.56 -25.56
C THR A 57 -23.32 -8.18 -25.85
N VAL A 58 -22.22 -7.90 -25.20
CA VAL A 58 -21.43 -6.70 -25.42
C VAL A 58 -20.99 -6.65 -26.88
N PRO A 59 -21.15 -5.51 -27.58
CA PRO A 59 -20.68 -5.37 -28.96
C PRO A 59 -19.18 -5.70 -29.08
N PRO A 60 -18.74 -6.43 -30.11
CA PRO A 60 -17.33 -6.69 -30.35
C PRO A 60 -16.56 -5.37 -30.47
N GLY A 61 -15.54 -5.17 -29.62
CA GLY A 61 -14.67 -3.99 -29.64
C GLY A 61 -14.86 -2.99 -28.51
N GLN A 62 -15.86 -3.14 -27.65
CA GLN A 62 -16.03 -2.29 -26.46
C GLN A 62 -15.26 -2.89 -25.28
N ARG A 63 -14.26 -2.17 -24.76
CA ARG A 63 -13.50 -2.57 -23.55
C ARG A 63 -14.30 -2.23 -22.31
N HIS A 64 -14.13 -3.07 -21.28
CA HIS A 64 -14.79 -2.92 -19.98
C HIS A 64 -13.78 -2.88 -18.87
N THR A 65 -14.18 -2.22 -17.80
CA THR A 65 -13.40 -2.13 -16.57
C THR A 65 -13.87 -3.22 -15.60
N PHE A 66 -12.93 -3.99 -15.05
CA PHE A 66 -13.16 -5.02 -14.04
C PHE A 66 -12.33 -4.72 -12.82
N THR A 67 -12.95 -4.80 -11.66
CA THR A 67 -12.29 -4.50 -10.38
C THR A 67 -12.44 -5.66 -9.40
N ARG A 68 -11.40 -5.91 -8.62
CA ARG A 68 -11.42 -6.88 -7.54
C ARG A 68 -10.52 -6.43 -6.40
N SER A 69 -11.02 -6.60 -5.16
CA SER A 69 -10.26 -6.31 -3.94
C SER A 69 -10.00 -7.59 -3.15
N GLN A 70 -8.86 -7.62 -2.44
CA GLN A 70 -8.47 -8.70 -1.54
C GLN A 70 -7.57 -8.15 -0.44
N HIS A 71 -7.65 -8.72 0.77
CA HIS A 71 -6.72 -8.42 1.85
C HIS A 71 -5.46 -9.29 1.69
N LEU A 72 -4.30 -8.66 1.46
CA LEU A 72 -2.99 -9.27 1.24
C LEU A 72 -1.92 -8.42 1.93
N MET A 73 -0.81 -9.03 2.34
CA MET A 73 0.33 -8.32 2.99
C MET A 73 -0.09 -7.45 4.18
N GLY A 74 -1.15 -7.85 4.89
CA GLY A 74 -1.71 -7.08 6.02
C GLY A 74 -2.53 -5.86 5.61
N SER A 75 -2.87 -5.68 4.34
CA SER A 75 -3.49 -4.49 3.79
C SER A 75 -4.52 -4.80 2.69
N HIS A 76 -5.25 -3.78 2.21
CA HIS A 76 -6.22 -3.91 1.13
C HIS A 76 -5.57 -3.66 -0.23
N PHE A 77 -5.64 -4.67 -1.11
CA PHE A 77 -5.24 -4.58 -2.51
C PHE A 77 -6.49 -4.49 -3.38
N THR A 78 -6.56 -3.47 -4.23
CA THR A 78 -7.65 -3.30 -5.21
C THR A 78 -7.05 -3.17 -6.60
N PHE A 79 -7.38 -4.13 -7.47
CA PHE A 79 -6.91 -4.17 -8.84
C PHE A 79 -8.04 -3.89 -9.81
N THR A 80 -7.80 -3.01 -10.74
CA THR A 80 -8.70 -2.64 -11.83
C THR A 80 -7.99 -2.91 -13.15
N VAL A 81 -8.63 -3.63 -14.06
CA VAL A 81 -8.10 -3.93 -15.40
C VAL A 81 -9.12 -3.60 -16.47
N VAL A 82 -8.63 -3.23 -17.64
CA VAL A 82 -9.42 -3.00 -18.84
C VAL A 82 -9.26 -4.22 -19.75
N ALA A 83 -10.38 -4.92 -20.03
CA ALA A 83 -10.38 -6.13 -20.83
C ALA A 83 -11.58 -6.15 -21.79
N ASP A 84 -11.49 -7.00 -22.81
CA ASP A 84 -12.50 -7.09 -23.87
C ASP A 84 -13.75 -7.90 -23.44
N ASN A 85 -13.65 -8.71 -22.40
CA ASN A 85 -14.76 -9.50 -21.85
C ASN A 85 -14.55 -9.90 -20.39
N ASP A 86 -15.63 -10.33 -19.74
CA ASP A 86 -15.65 -10.71 -18.32
C ASP A 86 -14.66 -11.84 -18.03
N SER A 87 -14.62 -12.90 -18.82
CA SER A 87 -13.72 -14.05 -18.59
C SER A 87 -12.25 -13.63 -18.57
N ALA A 88 -11.82 -12.77 -19.49
CA ALA A 88 -10.46 -12.24 -19.55
C ALA A 88 -10.16 -11.35 -18.35
N GLY A 89 -11.06 -10.42 -18.00
CA GLY A 89 -10.92 -9.53 -16.86
C GLY A 89 -10.81 -10.29 -15.55
N GLN A 90 -11.74 -11.20 -15.27
CA GLN A 90 -11.74 -12.02 -14.05
C GLN A 90 -10.54 -12.96 -13.95
N ARG A 91 -10.11 -13.55 -15.07
CA ARG A 91 -8.89 -14.38 -15.10
C ARG A 91 -7.65 -13.55 -14.76
N ALA A 92 -7.53 -12.37 -15.33
CA ALA A 92 -6.41 -11.48 -15.08
C ALA A 92 -6.37 -11.05 -13.61
N LEU A 93 -7.49 -10.59 -13.04
CA LEU A 93 -7.57 -10.16 -11.65
C LEU A 93 -7.20 -11.28 -10.68
N ARG A 94 -7.70 -12.51 -10.89
CA ARG A 94 -7.32 -13.66 -10.06
C ARG A 94 -5.83 -13.97 -10.17
N ALA A 95 -5.26 -13.91 -11.37
CA ALA A 95 -3.84 -14.19 -11.58
C ALA A 95 -2.93 -13.12 -10.92
N GLY A 96 -3.27 -11.84 -11.07
CA GLY A 96 -2.51 -10.74 -10.46
C GLY A 96 -2.55 -10.76 -8.93
N LEU A 97 -3.73 -10.92 -8.33
CA LEU A 97 -3.86 -11.04 -6.87
C LEU A 97 -3.20 -12.34 -6.34
N GLY A 98 -3.28 -13.42 -7.10
CA GLY A 98 -2.59 -14.68 -6.78
C GLY A 98 -1.07 -14.52 -6.77
N GLU A 99 -0.50 -13.71 -7.66
CA GLU A 99 0.93 -13.42 -7.67
C GLU A 99 1.35 -12.60 -6.42
N VAL A 100 0.58 -11.59 -6.02
CA VAL A 100 0.84 -10.86 -4.77
C VAL A 100 0.78 -11.78 -3.55
N HIS A 101 -0.21 -12.67 -3.49
CA HIS A 101 -0.31 -13.67 -2.42
C HIS A 101 0.91 -14.62 -2.38
N ARG A 102 1.41 -15.03 -3.55
CA ARG A 102 2.62 -15.86 -3.64
C ARG A 102 3.84 -15.12 -3.09
N ILE A 103 4.01 -13.84 -3.44
CA ILE A 103 5.09 -12.99 -2.96
C ILE A 103 5.01 -12.81 -1.43
N ASP A 104 3.82 -12.55 -0.90
CA ASP A 104 3.60 -12.44 0.54
C ASP A 104 4.08 -13.70 1.26
N ARG A 105 3.64 -14.88 0.86
CA ARG A 105 4.10 -16.14 1.46
C ARG A 105 5.61 -16.36 1.32
N LEU A 106 6.21 -15.94 0.23
CA LEU A 106 7.63 -16.16 -0.04
C LEU A 106 8.52 -15.28 0.83
N MET A 107 8.13 -14.00 1.07
CA MET A 107 9.01 -12.97 1.61
C MET A 107 8.48 -12.26 2.85
N SER A 108 7.28 -12.60 3.34
CA SER A 108 6.69 -11.96 4.52
C SER A 108 7.58 -12.10 5.75
N PHE A 109 7.74 -11.01 6.48
CA PHE A 109 8.39 -11.01 7.80
C PHE A 109 7.58 -11.77 8.87
N TRP A 110 6.28 -11.92 8.65
CA TRP A 110 5.33 -12.49 9.61
C TRP A 110 5.02 -13.97 9.35
N ASP A 111 5.23 -14.47 8.14
CA ASP A 111 5.06 -15.88 7.81
C ASP A 111 6.28 -16.68 8.25
N SER A 112 6.08 -17.59 9.19
CA SER A 112 7.13 -18.43 9.76
C SER A 112 7.81 -19.35 8.74
N THR A 113 7.21 -19.55 7.58
CA THR A 113 7.71 -20.43 6.50
C THR A 113 8.45 -19.65 5.41
N SER A 114 8.38 -18.32 5.42
CA SER A 114 8.99 -17.46 4.40
C SER A 114 10.52 -17.57 4.36
N GLU A 115 11.10 -17.20 3.24
CA GLU A 115 12.55 -17.16 3.08
C GLU A 115 13.20 -16.10 3.97
N VAL A 116 12.56 -14.94 4.14
CA VAL A 116 13.02 -13.86 5.01
C VAL A 116 13.12 -14.34 6.47
N VAL A 117 12.10 -15.04 6.96
CA VAL A 117 12.13 -15.58 8.33
C VAL A 117 13.18 -16.69 8.47
N ARG A 118 13.40 -17.52 7.44
CA ARG A 118 14.50 -18.51 7.47
C ARG A 118 15.88 -17.85 7.58
N VAL A 119 16.12 -16.77 6.80
CA VAL A 119 17.35 -15.97 6.89
C VAL A 119 17.51 -15.38 8.29
N ASN A 120 16.46 -14.78 8.83
CA ASN A 120 16.48 -14.17 10.17
C ASN A 120 16.77 -15.16 11.30
N ARG A 121 16.24 -16.39 11.22
CA ARG A 121 16.48 -17.46 12.21
C ARG A 121 17.92 -17.94 12.23
N MET A 122 18.63 -17.85 11.10
CA MET A 122 20.00 -18.32 10.96
C MET A 122 21.05 -17.19 11.14
N ALA A 123 20.60 -16.01 11.56
CA ALA A 123 21.51 -14.89 11.85
C ALA A 123 22.56 -15.25 12.92
N GLY A 124 23.84 -15.01 12.60
CA GLY A 124 24.97 -15.37 13.43
C GLY A 124 25.34 -16.86 13.42
N VAL A 125 24.65 -17.69 12.63
CA VAL A 125 24.87 -19.14 12.58
C VAL A 125 25.46 -19.57 11.24
N ARG A 126 24.75 -19.34 10.12
CA ARG A 126 25.20 -19.76 8.78
C ARG A 126 24.45 -19.04 7.66
N PRO A 127 25.01 -19.01 6.43
CA PRO A 127 24.31 -18.59 5.24
C PRO A 127 23.05 -19.46 4.97
N VAL A 128 22.04 -18.84 4.35
CA VAL A 128 20.77 -19.48 3.98
C VAL A 128 20.57 -19.34 2.48
N ALA A 129 20.36 -20.46 1.79
CA ALA A 129 19.94 -20.44 0.39
C ALA A 129 18.50 -19.94 0.29
N VAL A 130 18.28 -19.01 -0.62
CA VAL A 130 16.98 -18.43 -0.96
C VAL A 130 16.72 -18.60 -2.45
N SER A 131 15.47 -18.38 -2.87
CA SER A 131 15.16 -18.36 -4.30
C SER A 131 15.92 -17.24 -5.02
N PRO A 132 16.22 -17.39 -6.32
CA PRO A 132 16.80 -16.29 -7.12
C PRO A 132 15.97 -15.01 -7.01
N GLU A 133 14.64 -15.13 -6.92
CA GLU A 133 13.72 -14.01 -6.79
C GLU A 133 13.92 -13.22 -5.48
N THR A 134 14.00 -13.91 -4.35
CA THR A 134 14.30 -13.26 -3.04
C THR A 134 15.71 -12.67 -3.02
N PHE A 135 16.69 -13.40 -3.58
CA PHE A 135 18.07 -12.92 -3.68
C PHE A 135 18.15 -11.62 -4.46
N ASP A 136 17.49 -11.56 -5.63
CA ASP A 136 17.48 -10.38 -6.50
C ASP A 136 16.78 -9.19 -5.84
N LEU A 137 15.67 -9.41 -5.14
CA LEU A 137 15.00 -8.32 -4.41
C LEU A 137 15.92 -7.78 -3.30
N ILE A 138 16.51 -8.64 -2.47
CA ILE A 138 17.48 -8.21 -1.44
C ILE A 138 18.63 -7.43 -2.08
N ASN A 139 19.18 -7.89 -3.19
CA ASN A 139 20.27 -7.18 -3.88
C ASN A 139 19.83 -5.78 -4.36
N ARG A 140 18.60 -5.62 -4.85
CA ARG A 140 18.06 -4.30 -5.20
C ARG A 140 17.88 -3.40 -3.98
N THR A 141 17.40 -3.95 -2.85
CA THR A 141 17.30 -3.18 -1.60
C THR A 141 18.65 -2.68 -1.12
N LEU A 142 19.71 -3.49 -1.23
CA LEU A 142 21.07 -3.07 -0.86
C LEU A 142 21.58 -1.93 -1.76
N ARG A 143 21.23 -1.94 -3.05
CA ARG A 143 21.55 -0.81 -3.95
C ARG A 143 20.81 0.46 -3.52
N LEU A 144 19.54 0.36 -3.14
CA LEU A 144 18.78 1.50 -2.61
C LEU A 144 19.37 2.00 -1.29
N SER A 145 19.79 1.09 -0.40
CA SER A 145 20.50 1.44 0.83
C SER A 145 21.79 2.20 0.54
N GLN A 146 22.58 1.75 -0.43
CA GLN A 146 23.80 2.44 -0.88
C GLN A 146 23.48 3.83 -1.46
N LEU A 147 22.49 3.93 -2.38
CA LEU A 147 22.08 5.17 -3.02
C LEU A 147 21.60 6.21 -2.00
N SER A 148 20.84 5.78 -1.01
CA SER A 148 20.27 6.63 0.04
C SER A 148 21.22 6.92 1.20
N ASN A 149 22.43 6.33 1.19
CA ASN A 149 23.37 6.34 2.31
C ASN A 149 22.78 5.78 3.59
N GLY A 150 22.05 4.64 3.48
CA GLY A 150 21.46 3.93 4.60
C GLY A 150 20.18 4.55 5.16
N ALA A 151 19.61 5.56 4.51
CA ALA A 151 18.29 6.06 4.88
C ALA A 151 17.20 4.99 4.65
N PHE A 152 17.35 4.18 3.60
CA PHE A 152 16.65 2.91 3.44
C PHE A 152 17.56 1.78 3.90
N ASP A 153 17.13 0.99 4.87
CA ASP A 153 17.92 -0.14 5.38
C ASP A 153 17.01 -1.28 5.85
N ILE A 154 16.98 -2.36 5.10
CA ILE A 154 16.14 -3.54 5.44
C ILE A 154 16.54 -4.22 6.76
N THR A 155 17.72 -3.90 7.31
CA THR A 155 18.14 -4.41 8.63
C THR A 155 17.54 -3.61 9.80
N PHE A 156 16.72 -2.59 9.54
CA PHE A 156 16.03 -1.83 10.59
C PHE A 156 15.24 -2.74 11.55
N ALA A 157 14.76 -3.88 11.06
CA ALA A 157 14.10 -4.91 11.87
C ALA A 157 14.99 -5.53 12.94
N SER A 158 16.31 -5.27 12.92
CA SER A 158 17.27 -5.68 13.96
C SER A 158 17.18 -4.81 15.20
N ALA A 159 16.55 -3.63 15.13
CA ALA A 159 16.27 -2.81 16.30
C ALA A 159 15.34 -3.54 17.28
N ASP A 160 15.51 -3.27 18.55
CA ASP A 160 14.57 -3.70 19.56
C ASP A 160 13.25 -2.93 19.37
N ARG A 161 12.11 -3.58 19.67
CA ARG A 161 10.80 -2.96 19.55
C ARG A 161 10.56 -1.99 20.71
N LEU A 162 11.14 -0.80 20.63
CA LEU A 162 11.07 0.21 21.67
C LEU A 162 9.77 1.02 21.63
N TYR A 163 9.08 1.02 20.48
CA TYR A 163 7.89 1.87 20.24
C TYR A 163 6.65 1.01 19.98
N LYS A 164 5.53 1.50 20.49
CA LYS A 164 4.19 1.00 20.15
C LYS A 164 3.46 2.13 19.42
N PHE A 165 3.18 1.92 18.13
CA PHE A 165 2.47 2.90 17.30
C PHE A 165 0.95 2.69 17.47
N ASP A 166 0.45 3.10 18.62
CA ASP A 166 -0.96 3.05 19.01
C ASP A 166 -1.41 4.46 19.41
N ARG A 167 -2.40 4.99 18.73
CA ARG A 167 -2.95 6.35 18.93
C ARG A 167 -3.48 6.58 20.35
N GLN A 168 -3.90 5.52 21.03
CA GLN A 168 -4.45 5.59 22.40
C GLN A 168 -3.36 5.43 23.48
N ALA A 169 -2.13 5.03 23.09
CA ALA A 169 -1.03 4.93 24.03
C ALA A 169 -0.50 6.31 24.41
N HIS A 170 -0.10 6.47 25.66
CA HIS A 170 0.66 7.63 26.16
C HIS A 170 2.10 7.19 26.46
N PRO A 171 2.90 6.86 25.42
CA PRO A 171 4.26 6.37 25.64
C PRO A 171 5.18 7.51 26.10
N THR A 172 6.22 7.15 26.82
CA THR A 172 7.41 7.98 26.99
C THR A 172 8.45 7.57 25.95
N LEU A 173 9.23 8.52 25.44
CA LEU A 173 10.36 8.17 24.59
C LEU A 173 11.41 7.42 25.43
N PRO A 174 11.99 6.32 24.91
CA PRO A 174 13.08 5.64 25.56
C PRO A 174 14.29 6.56 25.71
N ASP A 175 15.12 6.31 26.73
CA ASP A 175 16.37 7.05 26.90
C ASP A 175 17.35 6.81 25.74
N SER A 176 18.23 7.77 25.52
CA SER A 176 19.15 7.75 24.37
C SER A 176 20.15 6.61 24.39
N ALA A 177 20.49 6.07 25.56
CA ALA A 177 21.42 4.93 25.66
C ALA A 177 20.72 3.63 25.21
N THR A 178 19.47 3.43 25.63
CA THR A 178 18.62 2.32 25.18
C THR A 178 18.41 2.36 23.67
N VAL A 179 18.07 3.53 23.12
CA VAL A 179 17.87 3.69 21.67
C VAL A 179 19.16 3.40 20.89
N ARG A 180 20.30 3.97 21.31
CA ARG A 180 21.61 3.69 20.68
C ARG A 180 22.00 2.21 20.76
N ALA A 181 21.68 1.54 21.85
CA ALA A 181 21.93 0.11 21.99
C ALA A 181 21.09 -0.72 21.01
N SER A 182 19.83 -0.33 20.78
CA SER A 182 18.91 -1.06 19.90
C SER A 182 19.36 -1.07 18.43
N VAL A 183 19.98 0.02 17.95
CA VAL A 183 20.38 0.14 16.54
C VAL A 183 21.74 -0.47 16.20
N ARG A 184 22.51 -0.98 17.19
CA ARG A 184 23.87 -1.52 16.93
C ARG A 184 23.91 -2.62 15.88
N ARG A 185 22.84 -3.42 15.77
CA ARG A 185 22.73 -4.51 14.80
C ARG A 185 22.24 -4.06 13.42
N ILE A 186 21.79 -2.82 13.30
CA ILE A 186 21.41 -2.24 12.00
C ILE A 186 22.68 -1.98 11.18
N GLY A 187 22.61 -2.19 9.89
CA GLY A 187 23.67 -1.91 8.94
C GLY A 187 23.60 -2.85 7.74
N TRP A 188 23.06 -2.36 6.64
CA TRP A 188 22.94 -3.10 5.39
C TRP A 188 24.28 -3.62 4.87
N GLN A 189 25.38 -2.90 5.12
CA GLN A 189 26.76 -3.28 4.74
C GLN A 189 27.21 -4.59 5.40
N LYS A 190 26.58 -5.00 6.51
CA LYS A 190 26.89 -6.24 7.20
C LYS A 190 26.34 -7.47 6.48
N ILE A 191 25.30 -7.31 5.64
CA ILE A 191 24.69 -8.42 4.91
C ILE A 191 25.71 -8.98 3.93
N ARG A 192 25.92 -10.29 3.98
CA ARG A 192 26.79 -11.01 3.03
C ARG A 192 25.95 -11.79 2.06
N MET A 193 26.18 -11.58 0.77
CA MET A 193 25.46 -12.24 -0.31
C MET A 193 26.43 -13.01 -1.19
N ASP A 194 26.06 -14.25 -1.54
CA ASP A 194 26.80 -15.10 -2.49
C ASP A 194 25.91 -15.35 -3.71
N ALA A 195 26.26 -14.72 -4.83
CA ALA A 195 25.49 -14.81 -6.07
C ALA A 195 25.58 -16.19 -6.74
N ALA A 196 26.68 -16.94 -6.54
CA ALA A 196 26.85 -18.25 -7.16
C ALA A 196 25.90 -19.29 -6.53
N ASN A 197 25.64 -19.18 -5.23
CA ASN A 197 24.83 -20.11 -4.47
C ASN A 197 23.48 -19.53 -4.05
N HIS A 198 23.15 -18.29 -4.42
CA HIS A 198 21.98 -17.53 -3.97
C HIS A 198 21.79 -17.59 -2.45
N THR A 199 22.88 -17.38 -1.68
CA THR A 199 22.79 -17.38 -0.22
C THR A 199 22.86 -15.98 0.36
N VAL A 200 22.14 -15.79 1.48
CA VAL A 200 22.11 -14.58 2.28
C VAL A 200 22.57 -14.93 3.70
N PHE A 201 23.50 -14.15 4.26
CA PHE A 201 23.99 -14.32 5.59
C PHE A 201 23.98 -13.03 6.40
N LEU A 202 23.39 -13.07 7.58
CA LEU A 202 23.41 -12.03 8.60
C LEU A 202 24.44 -12.43 9.64
N PRO A 203 25.61 -11.77 9.72
CA PRO A 203 26.75 -12.28 10.50
C PRO A 203 26.59 -12.15 12.02
N GLU A 204 25.72 -11.27 12.50
CA GLU A 204 25.54 -11.05 13.94
C GLU A 204 24.27 -11.74 14.45
N LYS A 205 24.36 -12.44 15.57
CA LYS A 205 23.22 -13.03 16.26
C LYS A 205 22.17 -11.95 16.60
N GLY A 206 20.94 -12.19 16.19
CA GLY A 206 19.82 -11.25 16.41
C GLY A 206 19.67 -10.18 15.35
N MET A 207 20.54 -10.13 14.32
CA MET A 207 20.22 -9.37 13.10
C MET A 207 18.97 -9.91 12.45
N ARG A 208 18.20 -9.00 11.84
CA ARG A 208 17.00 -9.33 11.10
C ARG A 208 16.86 -8.40 9.91
N ILE A 209 16.34 -8.91 8.83
CA ILE A 209 15.89 -8.14 7.68
C ILE A 209 14.37 -8.14 7.60
N ASN A 210 13.80 -7.06 7.10
CA ASN A 210 12.39 -6.94 6.75
C ASN A 210 12.27 -6.16 5.44
N LEU A 211 11.46 -6.67 4.51
CA LEU A 211 11.26 -6.08 3.20
C LEU A 211 9.99 -5.21 3.13
N ALA A 212 9.33 -4.94 4.26
CA ALA A 212 8.02 -4.25 4.28
C ALA A 212 8.02 -2.92 3.51
N GLY A 213 9.08 -2.10 3.59
CA GLY A 213 9.18 -0.82 2.89
C GLY A 213 9.50 -0.92 1.39
N ILE A 214 9.32 -2.09 0.75
CA ILE A 214 9.49 -2.28 -0.70
C ILE A 214 8.63 -3.44 -1.23
N LEU A 215 8.07 -4.25 -0.35
CA LEU A 215 7.42 -5.51 -0.74
C LEU A 215 6.07 -5.28 -1.39
N GLN A 216 5.36 -4.22 -1.02
CA GLN A 216 4.08 -3.85 -1.64
C GLN A 216 4.31 -3.42 -3.09
N GLY A 217 5.20 -2.48 -3.34
CA GLY A 217 5.59 -2.05 -4.68
C GLY A 217 6.15 -3.20 -5.53
N TYR A 218 6.95 -4.09 -4.94
CA TYR A 218 7.39 -5.31 -5.61
C TYR A 218 6.23 -6.20 -6.01
N GLY A 219 5.25 -6.42 -5.13
CA GLY A 219 4.04 -7.19 -5.41
C GLY A 219 3.24 -6.61 -6.58
N LEU A 220 3.05 -5.28 -6.60
CA LEU A 220 2.37 -4.58 -7.70
C LEU A 220 3.14 -4.70 -9.01
N ARG A 221 4.46 -4.53 -9.00
CA ARG A 221 5.32 -4.75 -10.18
C ARG A 221 5.18 -6.16 -10.74
N ARG A 222 5.18 -7.18 -9.89
CA ARG A 222 5.02 -8.58 -10.29
C ARG A 222 3.62 -8.85 -10.84
N ALA A 223 2.58 -8.31 -10.21
CA ALA A 223 1.21 -8.39 -10.72
C ALA A 223 1.10 -7.75 -12.12
N LYS A 224 1.72 -6.58 -12.34
CA LYS A 224 1.78 -5.94 -13.66
C LYS A 224 2.43 -6.84 -14.71
N GLN A 225 3.52 -7.53 -14.37
CA GLN A 225 4.16 -8.48 -15.28
C GLN A 225 3.24 -9.67 -15.64
N VAL A 226 2.39 -10.12 -14.71
CA VAL A 226 1.35 -11.12 -15.01
C VAL A 226 0.32 -10.57 -15.99
N PHE A 227 -0.14 -9.33 -15.80
CA PHE A 227 -1.08 -8.69 -16.70
C PHE A 227 -0.51 -8.48 -18.10
N ASP A 228 0.78 -8.13 -18.22
CA ASP A 228 1.46 -8.02 -19.52
C ASP A 228 1.44 -9.35 -20.28
N LYS A 229 1.76 -10.45 -19.60
CA LYS A 229 1.72 -11.80 -20.18
C LYS A 229 0.31 -12.23 -20.61
N LEU A 230 -0.71 -11.71 -19.94
CA LEU A 230 -2.12 -11.95 -20.28
C LEU A 230 -2.68 -10.97 -21.33
N GLY A 231 -1.86 -10.04 -21.82
CA GLY A 231 -2.24 -9.08 -22.85
C GLY A 231 -3.13 -7.94 -22.37
N ILE A 232 -3.24 -7.69 -21.06
CA ILE A 232 -4.04 -6.58 -20.50
C ILE A 232 -3.33 -5.25 -20.80
N LYS A 233 -4.00 -4.39 -21.55
CA LYS A 233 -3.42 -3.14 -22.07
C LYS A 233 -3.62 -1.91 -21.20
N GLY A 234 -4.48 -1.97 -20.19
CA GLY A 234 -4.73 -0.86 -19.28
C GLY A 234 -5.22 -1.35 -17.92
N GLY A 235 -4.84 -0.66 -16.87
CA GLY A 235 -5.25 -0.98 -15.51
C GLY A 235 -4.68 -0.04 -14.47
N LEU A 236 -5.18 -0.23 -13.26
CA LEU A 236 -4.75 0.45 -12.05
C LEU A 236 -4.65 -0.58 -10.93
N LEU A 237 -3.50 -0.63 -10.29
CA LEU A 237 -3.22 -1.45 -9.12
C LEU A 237 -3.09 -0.52 -7.92
N ASN A 238 -3.80 -0.82 -6.86
CA ASN A 238 -3.69 -0.10 -5.59
C ASN A 238 -3.40 -1.13 -4.49
N GLY A 239 -2.25 -0.99 -3.84
CA GLY A 239 -1.84 -1.73 -2.67
C GLY A 239 -1.72 -0.77 -1.49
N SER A 240 -2.84 -0.52 -0.79
CA SER A 240 -2.86 0.33 0.43
C SER A 240 -2.38 1.78 0.28
N GLY A 241 -2.51 2.36 -0.89
CA GLY A 241 -2.02 3.71 -1.17
C GLY A 241 -0.88 3.74 -2.17
N ASP A 242 -0.22 2.61 -2.40
CA ASP A 242 0.73 2.45 -3.49
C ASP A 242 -0.04 2.17 -4.77
N VAL A 243 -0.06 3.11 -5.68
CA VAL A 243 -0.78 2.99 -6.93
C VAL A 243 0.18 2.86 -8.09
N TYR A 244 -0.10 1.93 -9.01
CA TYR A 244 0.52 1.85 -10.32
C TYR A 244 -0.53 1.82 -11.41
N CYS A 245 -0.43 2.71 -12.39
CA CYS A 245 -1.32 2.77 -13.53
C CYS A 245 -0.57 2.54 -14.84
N TRP A 246 -1.24 1.91 -15.80
CA TRP A 246 -0.71 1.80 -17.16
C TRP A 246 -1.83 1.85 -18.20
N GLY A 247 -1.46 2.24 -19.43
CA GLY A 247 -2.40 2.36 -20.53
C GLY A 247 -3.52 3.35 -20.22
N ARG A 248 -4.72 3.08 -20.73
CA ARG A 248 -5.88 3.96 -20.61
C ARG A 248 -7.08 3.24 -20.04
N GLN A 249 -8.03 4.00 -19.51
CA GLN A 249 -9.34 3.54 -19.09
C GLN A 249 -10.15 2.99 -20.27
N ALA A 250 -11.28 2.34 -20.01
CA ALA A 250 -12.12 1.76 -21.05
C ALA A 250 -12.71 2.81 -22.02
N ASP A 251 -12.92 4.03 -21.57
CA ASP A 251 -13.37 5.17 -22.34
C ASP A 251 -12.25 5.92 -23.10
N GLY A 252 -10.98 5.47 -22.93
CA GLY A 252 -9.81 6.07 -23.55
C GLY A 252 -9.17 7.21 -22.75
N SER A 253 -9.71 7.61 -21.61
CA SER A 253 -9.13 8.63 -20.74
C SER A 253 -7.85 8.14 -20.00
N LEU A 254 -7.06 9.07 -19.48
CA LEU A 254 -5.96 8.78 -18.56
C LEU A 254 -6.50 8.37 -17.19
N TRP A 255 -5.66 7.70 -16.41
CA TRP A 255 -5.96 7.39 -15.02
C TRP A 255 -5.82 8.64 -14.17
N ARG A 256 -6.78 8.88 -13.28
CA ARG A 256 -6.72 9.95 -12.28
C ARG A 256 -6.41 9.36 -10.92
N VAL A 257 -5.31 9.78 -10.34
CA VAL A 257 -4.90 9.38 -9.00
C VAL A 257 -5.04 10.58 -8.07
N ALA A 258 -5.86 10.42 -7.04
CA ALA A 258 -6.07 11.44 -6.03
C ALA A 258 -5.03 11.33 -4.92
N ILE A 259 -4.55 12.47 -4.43
CA ILE A 259 -3.68 12.59 -3.26
C ILE A 259 -4.54 13.13 -2.13
N GLY A 260 -4.65 12.35 -1.05
CA GLY A 260 -5.47 12.69 0.11
C GLY A 260 -4.91 13.84 0.93
N ASP A 261 -5.79 14.55 1.62
CA ASP A 261 -5.43 15.53 2.63
C ASP A 261 -5.08 14.79 3.94
N PRO A 262 -3.87 14.97 4.51
CA PRO A 262 -3.49 14.31 5.76
C PRO A 262 -4.28 14.82 6.98
N ASP A 263 -4.86 16.00 6.92
CA ASP A 263 -5.70 16.57 7.98
C ASP A 263 -7.14 16.09 7.89
N HIS A 264 -7.60 15.80 6.69
CA HIS A 264 -8.97 15.39 6.38
C HIS A 264 -8.94 14.09 5.55
N PRO A 265 -8.80 12.90 6.17
CA PRO A 265 -8.54 11.63 5.48
C PRO A 265 -9.55 11.24 4.38
N ASN A 266 -10.73 11.85 4.37
CA ASN A 266 -11.76 11.62 3.36
C ASN A 266 -11.84 12.76 2.31
N THR A 267 -10.88 13.68 2.33
CA THR A 267 -10.82 14.82 1.41
C THR A 267 -9.66 14.66 0.45
N ILE A 268 -9.89 14.97 -0.80
CA ILE A 268 -8.85 14.98 -1.83
C ILE A 268 -8.23 16.37 -1.87
N ALA A 269 -6.93 16.47 -1.57
CA ALA A 269 -6.17 17.72 -1.66
C ALA A 269 -5.83 18.06 -3.11
N SER A 270 -5.36 17.08 -3.86
CA SER A 270 -4.93 17.26 -5.25
C SER A 270 -5.07 15.96 -6.02
N TRP A 271 -4.87 16.03 -7.33
CA TRP A 271 -4.89 14.85 -8.21
C TRP A 271 -3.93 15.01 -9.38
N ILE A 272 -3.54 13.89 -9.96
CA ILE A 272 -2.70 13.82 -11.17
C ILE A 272 -3.30 12.88 -12.20
N GLU A 273 -3.17 13.24 -13.48
CA GLU A 273 -3.46 12.33 -14.59
C GLU A 273 -2.17 11.63 -15.01
N VAL A 274 -2.20 10.31 -15.01
CA VAL A 274 -1.00 9.50 -15.25
C VAL A 274 -1.29 8.27 -16.11
N THR A 275 -0.25 7.79 -16.77
CA THR A 275 -0.16 6.45 -17.36
C THR A 275 1.28 5.96 -17.25
N ASP A 276 1.48 4.66 -17.14
CA ASP A 276 2.78 4.01 -17.00
C ASP A 276 3.62 4.62 -15.85
N MET A 277 2.95 4.88 -14.73
CA MET A 277 3.49 5.61 -13.60
C MET A 277 2.97 5.06 -12.27
N ALA A 278 3.84 5.04 -11.28
CA ALA A 278 3.48 4.83 -9.88
C ALA A 278 3.25 6.18 -9.17
N VAL A 279 2.26 6.18 -8.28
CA VAL A 279 1.99 7.23 -7.30
C VAL A 279 1.92 6.53 -5.95
N VAL A 280 2.98 6.64 -5.17
CA VAL A 280 3.13 5.96 -3.88
C VAL A 280 3.09 7.00 -2.77
N THR A 281 2.30 6.75 -1.74
CA THR A 281 2.13 7.71 -0.65
C THR A 281 2.28 7.04 0.71
N ALA A 282 3.31 7.42 1.44
CA ALA A 282 3.44 7.12 2.86
C ALA A 282 2.97 8.30 3.73
N GLY A 283 2.47 7.99 4.92
CA GLY A 283 2.02 9.00 5.87
C GLY A 283 2.24 8.59 7.33
N ASN A 284 2.71 9.52 8.15
CA ASN A 284 2.91 9.28 9.57
C ASN A 284 1.58 9.23 10.36
N TYR A 285 0.46 9.51 9.72
CA TYR A 285 -0.89 9.48 10.31
C TYR A 285 -1.53 8.07 10.31
N GLU A 286 -0.93 7.10 9.64
CA GLU A 286 -1.46 5.73 9.58
C GLU A 286 -1.26 4.99 10.90
N GLN A 287 -0.02 4.96 11.39
CA GLN A 287 0.38 4.35 12.66
C GLN A 287 1.31 5.31 13.39
N TYR A 288 0.87 5.86 14.52
CA TYR A 288 1.64 6.84 15.29
C TYR A 288 1.27 6.85 16.77
N PHE A 289 2.11 7.53 17.54
CA PHE A 289 1.82 8.00 18.91
C PHE A 289 2.21 9.46 19.05
N THR A 290 1.77 10.11 20.13
CA THR A 290 2.07 11.52 20.38
C THR A 290 2.75 11.69 21.74
N VAL A 291 3.82 12.48 21.78
CA VAL A 291 4.52 12.88 23.02
C VAL A 291 4.78 14.36 22.97
N GLY A 292 4.34 15.11 24.00
CA GLY A 292 4.57 16.54 24.07
C GLY A 292 4.01 17.36 22.90
N GLY A 293 2.96 16.87 22.24
CA GLY A 293 2.37 17.50 21.03
C GLY A 293 3.06 17.12 19.72
N GLN A 294 4.20 16.43 19.76
CA GLN A 294 4.88 15.91 18.58
C GLN A 294 4.33 14.55 18.19
N VAL A 295 3.99 14.38 16.90
CA VAL A 295 3.57 13.11 16.31
C VAL A 295 4.81 12.31 15.88
N TYR A 296 4.84 11.04 16.26
CA TYR A 296 5.89 10.08 15.92
C TYR A 296 5.28 8.94 15.12
N GLY A 297 5.55 8.90 13.82
CA GLY A 297 5.09 7.87 12.90
C GLY A 297 5.92 6.58 13.00
N HIS A 298 5.47 5.53 12.32
CA HIS A 298 6.06 4.20 12.39
C HIS A 298 7.37 4.04 11.61
N ILE A 299 7.77 5.03 10.81
CA ILE A 299 9.00 5.01 10.03
C ILE A 299 10.18 5.38 10.94
N ILE A 300 11.00 4.39 11.24
CA ILE A 300 12.16 4.53 12.12
C ILE A 300 13.38 4.94 11.31
N ASN A 301 14.09 5.97 11.76
CA ASN A 301 15.38 6.33 11.19
C ASN A 301 16.44 5.29 11.60
N PRO A 302 17.03 4.52 10.65
CA PRO A 302 17.98 3.44 10.95
C PRO A 302 19.27 3.93 11.62
N HIS A 303 19.63 5.18 11.42
CA HIS A 303 20.86 5.77 12.01
C HIS A 303 20.69 6.16 13.46
N THR A 304 19.51 6.64 13.83
CA THR A 304 19.25 7.19 15.16
C THR A 304 18.45 6.24 16.06
N GLY A 305 17.62 5.37 15.46
CA GLY A 305 16.68 4.50 16.15
C GLY A 305 15.40 5.20 16.61
N TYR A 306 15.28 6.50 16.38
CA TYR A 306 14.06 7.24 16.67
C TYR A 306 13.11 7.26 15.46
N PRO A 307 11.81 7.40 15.68
CA PRO A 307 10.87 7.69 14.61
C PRO A 307 11.27 8.95 13.84
N SER A 308 11.10 8.93 12.52
CA SER A 308 11.34 10.08 11.66
C SER A 308 10.31 11.17 11.94
N VAL A 309 10.74 12.43 11.90
CA VAL A 309 9.92 13.62 12.16
C VAL A 309 10.13 14.67 11.06
N GLY A 310 9.26 15.66 11.01
CA GLY A 310 9.35 16.78 10.06
C GLY A 310 8.44 16.60 8.83
N LEU A 311 7.91 15.40 8.60
CA LEU A 311 7.02 15.10 7.48
C LEU A 311 5.76 14.38 7.94
N ARG A 312 4.62 14.81 7.45
CA ARG A 312 3.32 14.16 7.64
C ARG A 312 2.99 13.19 6.51
N SER A 313 3.34 13.57 5.28
CA SER A 313 3.09 12.77 4.09
C SER A 313 4.18 12.98 3.06
N VAL A 314 4.48 11.91 2.35
CA VAL A 314 5.38 11.87 1.19
C VAL A 314 4.66 11.15 0.06
N THR A 315 4.53 11.80 -1.09
CA THR A 315 4.02 11.15 -2.31
C THR A 315 5.13 11.15 -3.35
N ILE A 316 5.48 9.96 -3.84
CA ILE A 316 6.48 9.74 -4.91
C ILE A 316 5.78 9.46 -6.22
N LEU A 317 6.21 10.11 -7.29
CA LEU A 317 5.83 9.84 -8.67
C LEU A 317 7.03 9.23 -9.40
N CYS A 318 6.92 7.98 -9.86
CA CYS A 318 8.02 7.23 -10.45
C CYS A 318 7.50 6.17 -11.43
N PRO A 319 8.19 5.90 -12.57
CA PRO A 319 7.80 4.81 -13.48
C PRO A 319 7.90 3.40 -12.87
N ASP A 320 8.74 3.21 -11.86
CA ASP A 320 8.94 1.93 -11.17
C ASP A 320 8.30 1.97 -9.78
N VAL A 321 7.23 1.20 -9.58
CA VAL A 321 6.47 1.17 -8.33
C VAL A 321 7.26 0.53 -7.17
N GLU A 322 8.16 -0.42 -7.45
CA GLU A 322 9.05 -0.99 -6.43
C GLU A 322 10.03 0.08 -5.91
N LEU A 323 10.61 0.85 -6.83
CA LEU A 323 11.51 1.94 -6.45
C LEU A 323 10.77 3.06 -5.70
N ALA A 324 9.54 3.39 -6.13
CA ALA A 324 8.74 4.44 -5.50
C ALA A 324 8.41 4.11 -4.03
N ASP A 325 8.04 2.86 -3.74
CA ASP A 325 7.77 2.32 -2.39
C ASP A 325 9.01 2.49 -1.46
N GLY A 326 10.21 2.13 -1.95
CA GLY A 326 11.41 2.36 -1.13
C GLY A 326 11.87 3.82 -1.03
N LEU A 327 11.52 4.69 -2.00
CA LEU A 327 11.94 6.09 -2.00
C LEU A 327 11.14 6.96 -1.03
N ASP A 328 9.89 6.65 -0.76
CA ASP A 328 9.10 7.39 0.24
C ASP A 328 9.68 7.22 1.64
N GLU A 329 10.12 6.00 2.01
CA GLU A 329 10.86 5.73 3.24
C GLU A 329 12.16 6.55 3.32
N VAL A 330 12.93 6.58 2.21
CA VAL A 330 14.16 7.39 2.12
C VAL A 330 13.89 8.86 2.42
N VAL A 331 12.82 9.41 1.84
CA VAL A 331 12.47 10.82 2.01
C VAL A 331 12.03 11.11 3.46
N PHE A 332 11.24 10.24 4.06
CA PHE A 332 10.86 10.36 5.48
C PHE A 332 12.10 10.38 6.39
N VAL A 333 13.04 9.46 6.19
CA VAL A 333 14.26 9.38 7.01
C VAL A 333 15.18 10.58 6.82
N LYS A 334 15.29 11.09 5.58
CA LYS A 334 16.10 12.29 5.28
C LYS A 334 15.46 13.60 5.76
N GLY A 335 14.14 13.61 5.94
CA GLY A 335 13.38 14.82 6.26
C GLY A 335 13.17 15.76 5.06
N PRO A 336 12.43 16.88 5.25
CA PRO A 336 11.89 17.66 4.13
C PRO A 336 12.96 18.24 3.20
N ALA A 337 13.97 18.92 3.70
CA ALA A 337 14.97 19.59 2.86
C ALA A 337 15.90 18.60 2.15
N ALA A 338 16.48 17.63 2.89
CA ALA A 338 17.42 16.67 2.33
C ALA A 338 16.70 15.63 1.46
N GLY A 339 15.46 15.25 1.81
CA GLY A 339 14.63 14.36 0.99
C GLY A 339 14.27 15.00 -0.35
N LEU A 340 13.82 16.24 -0.35
CA LEU A 340 13.51 16.98 -1.57
C LEU A 340 14.76 17.16 -2.47
N ALA A 341 15.91 17.50 -1.87
CA ALA A 341 17.17 17.61 -2.60
C ALA A 341 17.58 16.27 -3.21
N PHE A 342 17.41 15.18 -2.49
CA PHE A 342 17.71 13.83 -2.96
C PHE A 342 16.84 13.45 -4.17
N ILE A 343 15.52 13.64 -4.10
CA ILE A 343 14.61 13.36 -5.23
C ILE A 343 14.93 14.24 -6.44
N ASN A 344 15.22 15.53 -6.25
CA ASN A 344 15.63 16.44 -7.34
C ASN A 344 16.94 16.02 -8.04
N GLY A 345 17.73 15.14 -7.44
CA GLY A 345 18.92 14.53 -8.02
C GLY A 345 18.64 13.26 -8.85
N LEU A 346 17.44 12.70 -8.76
CA LEU A 346 17.05 11.50 -9.49
C LEU A 346 16.36 11.85 -10.81
N LYS A 347 16.62 11.07 -11.85
CA LYS A 347 15.97 11.24 -13.16
C LYS A 347 14.64 10.51 -13.19
N GLY A 348 13.56 11.20 -13.63
CA GLY A 348 12.25 10.60 -13.83
C GLY A 348 11.51 10.25 -12.52
N VAL A 349 11.94 10.82 -11.41
CA VAL A 349 11.29 10.70 -10.11
C VAL A 349 10.93 12.09 -9.62
N ASP A 350 9.70 12.26 -9.18
CA ASP A 350 9.21 13.47 -8.57
C ASP A 350 8.54 13.19 -7.23
N CYS A 351 8.39 14.20 -6.39
CA CYS A 351 7.70 14.07 -5.12
C CYS A 351 6.93 15.31 -4.72
N THR A 352 5.91 15.12 -3.89
CA THR A 352 5.33 16.18 -3.06
C THR A 352 5.39 15.74 -1.60
N LEU A 353 5.68 16.69 -0.72
CA LEU A 353 5.88 16.48 0.70
C LEU A 353 4.93 17.41 1.46
N ILE A 354 4.33 16.91 2.54
CA ILE A 354 3.60 17.74 3.49
C ILE A 354 4.36 17.67 4.81
N THR A 355 4.83 18.83 5.28
CA THR A 355 5.60 18.94 6.53
C THR A 355 4.71 18.88 7.77
N ASP A 356 5.30 18.68 8.95
CA ASP A 356 4.60 18.75 10.24
C ASP A 356 3.91 20.12 10.45
N GLY A 357 4.43 21.19 9.83
CA GLY A 357 3.83 22.53 9.81
C GLY A 357 2.82 22.76 8.68
N ASN A 358 2.30 21.73 8.02
CA ASN A 358 1.34 21.79 6.91
C ASN A 358 1.84 22.56 5.66
N GLN A 359 3.14 22.73 5.52
CA GLN A 359 3.71 23.29 4.31
C GLN A 359 3.83 22.21 3.24
N THR A 360 3.30 22.46 2.04
CA THR A 360 3.49 21.62 0.87
C THR A 360 4.78 22.02 0.14
N LEU A 361 5.68 21.05 -0.04
CA LEU A 361 6.89 21.18 -0.83
C LEU A 361 6.81 20.22 -2.01
N ALA A 362 7.37 20.58 -3.16
CA ALA A 362 7.35 19.73 -4.36
C ALA A 362 8.69 19.75 -5.07
N SER A 363 9.05 18.63 -5.72
CA SER A 363 10.18 18.56 -6.61
C SER A 363 9.94 19.37 -7.88
N ARG A 364 11.03 19.68 -8.62
CA ARG A 364 10.99 20.57 -9.79
C ARG A 364 10.08 20.09 -10.92
N GLY A 365 9.92 18.78 -11.09
CA GLY A 365 9.11 18.17 -12.14
C GLY A 365 7.66 17.90 -11.74
N MET A 366 7.33 18.02 -10.45
CA MET A 366 6.00 17.66 -9.93
C MET A 366 4.93 18.64 -10.41
N LYS A 367 3.87 18.11 -11.02
CA LYS A 367 2.72 18.90 -11.49
C LYS A 367 1.46 18.33 -10.84
N LEU A 368 0.83 19.12 -9.97
CA LEU A 368 -0.40 18.75 -9.27
C LEU A 368 -1.57 19.59 -9.80
N ASN A 369 -2.74 18.96 -9.89
CA ASN A 369 -4.01 19.65 -10.07
C ASN A 369 -4.71 19.74 -8.72
N TYR A 370 -5.21 20.92 -8.36
CA TYR A 370 -5.88 21.14 -7.10
C TYR A 370 -7.40 21.21 -7.30
N TYR A 371 -8.17 20.67 -6.37
CA TYR A 371 -9.61 20.90 -6.35
C TYR A 371 -9.89 22.36 -5.96
N HIS A 372 -10.79 23.01 -6.70
CA HIS A 372 -11.24 24.37 -6.39
C HIS A 372 -11.99 24.35 -5.05
N GLY A 373 -11.39 24.91 -4.01
CA GLY A 373 -11.88 24.93 -2.62
C GLY A 373 -10.80 24.62 -1.60
N ALA A 374 -9.75 23.88 -1.96
CA ALA A 374 -8.54 23.80 -1.15
C ALA A 374 -7.73 25.08 -1.40
N THR A 375 -7.61 25.94 -0.43
CA THR A 375 -6.72 27.11 -0.50
C THR A 375 -5.28 26.57 -0.54
N ALA A 376 -4.72 26.49 -1.74
CA ALA A 376 -3.30 26.26 -1.90
C ALA A 376 -2.58 27.38 -1.17
N ALA A 377 -1.86 27.05 -0.09
CA ALA A 377 -0.83 27.94 0.42
C ALA A 377 0.18 28.11 -0.73
N ARG A 378 0.17 29.29 -1.37
CA ARG A 378 1.17 29.62 -2.38
C ARG A 378 2.54 29.69 -1.70
N PRO A 379 3.61 29.23 -2.39
CA PRO A 379 4.96 29.30 -1.86
C PRO A 379 5.41 30.73 -1.54
#